data_e68658c3d90ba81b022e882251b6182c
#
_entry.id   e68658c3d90ba81b022e882251b6182c
#
_cell.length_a   1.000
_cell.length_b   1.000
_cell.length_c   1.000
_cell.angle_alpha   90.00
_cell.angle_beta   90.00
_cell.angle_gamma   90.00
#
_symmetry.space_group_name_H-M   'P 1'
#
loop_
_entity.id
_entity.type
_entity.pdbx_description
1 polymer ?
#
loop_
_entity_poly.entity_id
_entity_poly.type
_entity_poly.pdbx_seq_one_letter_code
_entity_poly.pdbx_strand_id
1 'polypeptide(L)'
;GTLWIGTEDKGLFHYYPSTGKIEPFIHPDIYHNVHGLYLDGDYLWVGNFAKGLKRIDLRTYAVKHYDNIASDIFSICRITAGDLYLGTTIGLFRYNPDTERFKRVPELGWTFVYYIKEDKQGNLWLATYADGVYKKNVRTGGWEHFVHEEADSSTLPSNKVLSIFEDSQNQLW
;
A
#
# COMPACT_ATOMS: atom_id res chain seq x y z
N GLY A 1 5.60 19.86 8.92
CA GLY A 1 4.54 18.87 8.74
C GLY A 1 4.40 17.99 9.95
N THR A 2 3.37 17.16 9.98
CA THR A 2 3.07 16.18 11.01
C THR A 2 3.09 14.78 10.41
N LEU A 3 3.18 13.74 11.24
CA LEU A 3 3.21 12.35 10.78
C LEU A 3 1.99 11.59 11.32
N TRP A 4 1.41 10.75 10.47
CA TRP A 4 0.43 9.74 10.86
C TRP A 4 1.12 8.40 11.10
N ILE A 5 0.80 7.74 12.20
CA ILE A 5 1.41 6.49 12.64
C ILE A 5 0.32 5.45 12.84
N GLY A 6 0.35 4.38 12.05
CA GLY A 6 -0.49 3.21 12.25
C GLY A 6 0.21 2.20 13.15
N THR A 7 -0.55 1.54 14.01
CA THR A 7 -0.04 0.50 14.90
C THR A 7 -0.83 -0.79 14.78
N GLU A 8 -0.20 -1.90 15.16
CA GLU A 8 -0.79 -3.24 15.10
C GLU A 8 -1.98 -3.42 16.06
N ASP A 9 -1.95 -2.75 17.23
CA ASP A 9 -2.88 -3.02 18.33
C ASP A 9 -3.48 -1.80 19.04
N LYS A 10 -3.05 -0.58 18.66
CA LYS A 10 -3.48 0.69 19.31
C LYS A 10 -4.13 1.68 18.35
N GLY A 11 -4.24 1.32 17.07
CA GLY A 11 -4.88 2.14 16.05
C GLY A 11 -3.99 3.22 15.47
N LEU A 12 -4.57 4.39 15.24
CA LEU A 12 -3.98 5.51 14.53
C LEU A 12 -3.54 6.61 15.48
N PHE A 13 -2.34 7.16 15.25
CA PHE A 13 -1.77 8.26 16.04
C PHE A 13 -1.29 9.39 15.14
N HIS A 14 -1.28 10.59 15.71
CA HIS A 14 -0.76 11.79 15.08
C HIS A 14 0.45 12.30 15.85
N TYR A 15 1.60 12.38 15.20
CA TYR A 15 2.84 12.90 15.77
C TYR A 15 3.11 14.33 15.28
N TYR A 16 3.43 15.21 16.22
CA TYR A 16 3.73 16.62 16.01
C TYR A 16 5.24 16.88 16.24
N PRO A 17 6.11 16.88 15.20
CA PRO A 17 7.55 17.05 15.36
C PRO A 17 7.95 18.34 16.08
N SER A 18 7.17 19.42 15.92
CA SER A 18 7.44 20.72 16.53
C SER A 18 7.36 20.70 18.06
N THR A 19 6.61 19.77 18.65
CA THR A 19 6.40 19.66 20.10
C THR A 19 6.86 18.32 20.66
N GLY A 20 7.19 17.34 19.79
CA GLY A 20 7.46 15.95 20.17
C GLY A 20 6.23 15.18 20.66
N LYS A 21 5.03 15.74 20.54
CA LYS A 21 3.79 15.16 21.06
C LYS A 21 3.26 14.08 20.13
N ILE A 22 2.77 12.97 20.70
CA ILE A 22 2.03 11.92 20.01
C ILE A 22 0.64 11.85 20.62
N GLU A 23 -0.38 11.97 19.78
CA GLU A 23 -1.78 11.91 20.22
C GLU A 23 -2.52 10.76 19.51
N PRO A 24 -3.35 9.99 20.23
CA PRO A 24 -4.20 9.00 19.59
C PRO A 24 -5.29 9.70 18.77
N PHE A 25 -5.53 9.22 17.56
CA PHE A 25 -6.69 9.59 16.76
C PHE A 25 -7.82 8.61 17.08
N ILE A 26 -8.77 9.06 17.92
CA ILE A 26 -9.88 8.22 18.37
C ILE A 26 -11.10 8.49 17.49
N HIS A 27 -11.52 7.49 16.73
CA HIS A 27 -12.74 7.51 15.94
C HIS A 27 -13.38 6.11 15.95
N PRO A 28 -14.72 5.99 16.10
CA PRO A 28 -15.40 4.69 16.24
C PRO A 28 -15.19 3.76 15.03
N ASP A 29 -14.97 4.33 13.86
CA ASP A 29 -14.76 3.58 12.62
C ASP A 29 -13.28 3.22 12.35
N ILE A 30 -12.33 3.71 13.13
CA ILE A 30 -10.91 3.39 12.98
C ILE A 30 -10.53 2.32 13.99
N TYR A 31 -10.16 1.16 13.46
CA TYR A 31 -9.83 -0.03 14.26
C TYR A 31 -8.36 -0.04 14.71
N HIS A 32 -8.06 -0.89 15.69
CA HIS A 32 -6.77 -0.95 16.35
C HIS A 32 -5.62 -1.42 15.45
N ASN A 33 -5.89 -2.29 14.46
CA ASN A 33 -4.86 -2.79 13.53
C ASN A 33 -4.83 -1.93 12.27
N VAL A 34 -3.84 -1.06 12.17
CA VAL A 34 -3.62 -0.19 11.02
C VAL A 34 -2.33 -0.59 10.32
N HIS A 35 -2.43 -1.20 9.13
CA HIS A 35 -1.29 -1.67 8.34
C HIS A 35 -0.95 -0.73 7.19
N GLY A 36 -1.94 -0.29 6.42
CA GLY A 36 -1.74 0.61 5.29
C GLY A 36 -2.12 2.05 5.62
N LEU A 37 -1.21 2.99 5.38
CA LEU A 37 -1.49 4.42 5.47
C LEU A 37 -1.01 5.14 4.22
N TYR A 38 -1.85 6.06 3.71
CA TYR A 38 -1.46 6.94 2.63
C TYR A 38 -2.14 8.29 2.75
N LEU A 39 -1.35 9.37 2.78
CA LEU A 39 -1.83 10.75 2.79
C LEU A 39 -2.03 11.23 1.34
N ASP A 40 -3.24 11.62 0.98
CA ASP A 40 -3.66 12.02 -0.34
C ASP A 40 -4.34 13.39 -0.30
N GLY A 41 -3.53 14.44 -0.31
CA GLY A 41 -4.02 15.80 -0.10
C GLY A 41 -4.68 15.98 1.27
N ASP A 42 -5.98 16.32 1.28
CA ASP A 42 -6.78 16.48 2.50
C ASP A 42 -7.38 15.15 3.01
N TYR A 43 -7.00 14.03 2.41
CA TYR A 43 -7.52 12.70 2.78
C TYR A 43 -6.44 11.79 3.32
N LEU A 44 -6.76 11.05 4.37
CA LEU A 44 -5.94 9.95 4.85
C LEU A 44 -6.64 8.62 4.55
N TRP A 45 -6.00 7.78 3.74
CA TRP A 45 -6.43 6.42 3.50
C TRP A 45 -5.87 5.50 4.58
N VAL A 46 -6.73 4.67 5.16
CA VAL A 46 -6.40 3.78 6.28
C VAL A 46 -6.82 2.37 5.94
N GLY A 47 -5.85 1.49 5.81
CA GLY A 47 -6.02 0.05 5.63
C GLY A 47 -5.94 -0.67 6.96
N ASN A 48 -6.99 -1.42 7.30
CA ASN A 48 -7.06 -2.20 8.52
C ASN A 48 -6.96 -3.70 8.23
N PHE A 49 -6.44 -4.44 9.20
CA PHE A 49 -6.50 -5.89 9.19
C PHE A 49 -7.96 -6.36 9.41
N ALA A 50 -8.46 -7.25 8.55
CA ALA A 50 -9.82 -7.82 8.57
C ALA A 50 -10.98 -6.81 8.56
N LYS A 51 -10.71 -5.51 8.38
CA LYS A 51 -11.72 -4.44 8.44
C LYS A 51 -11.71 -3.52 7.21
N GLY A 52 -10.97 -3.94 6.17
CA GLY A 52 -10.94 -3.26 4.87
C GLY A 52 -10.37 -1.85 4.89
N LEU A 53 -10.86 -1.02 3.97
CA LEU A 53 -10.34 0.32 3.70
C LEU A 53 -11.27 1.41 4.17
N LYS A 54 -10.69 2.48 4.75
CA LYS A 54 -11.37 3.73 5.06
C LYS A 54 -10.63 4.91 4.47
N ARG A 55 -11.34 6.00 4.27
CA ARG A 55 -10.77 7.31 3.92
C ARG A 55 -11.29 8.35 4.90
N ILE A 56 -10.38 9.02 5.58
CA ILE A 56 -10.67 10.12 6.52
C ILE A 56 -10.49 11.44 5.77
N ASP A 57 -11.48 12.30 5.80
CA ASP A 57 -11.36 13.71 5.43
C ASP A 57 -10.68 14.46 6.60
N LEU A 58 -9.48 14.97 6.41
CA LEU A 58 -8.70 15.59 7.49
C LEU A 58 -9.18 16.99 7.89
N ARG A 59 -10.13 17.59 7.16
CA ARG A 59 -10.76 18.86 7.51
C ARG A 59 -11.97 18.68 8.41
N THR A 60 -12.75 17.62 8.15
CA THR A 60 -14.02 17.36 8.85
C THR A 60 -13.98 16.17 9.79
N TYR A 61 -12.94 15.32 9.64
CA TYR A 61 -12.80 14.00 10.27
C TYR A 61 -13.90 13.01 9.91
N ALA A 62 -14.66 13.28 8.85
CA ALA A 62 -15.63 12.33 8.32
C ALA A 62 -14.92 11.10 7.74
N VAL A 63 -15.44 9.91 8.06
CA VAL A 63 -14.88 8.63 7.61
C VAL A 63 -15.79 8.01 6.54
N LYS A 64 -15.21 7.71 5.38
CA LYS A 64 -15.85 6.94 4.32
C LYS A 64 -15.33 5.51 4.31
N HIS A 65 -16.25 4.54 4.26
CA HIS A 65 -15.96 3.11 4.15
C HIS A 65 -15.97 2.64 2.70
N TYR A 66 -15.09 1.67 2.38
CA TYR A 66 -15.04 1.02 1.08
C TYR A 66 -15.28 -0.49 1.27
N ASP A 67 -16.56 -0.88 1.31
CA ASP A 67 -17.01 -2.23 1.66
C ASP A 67 -16.79 -3.26 0.56
N ASN A 68 -16.41 -2.82 -0.65
CA ASN A 68 -16.17 -3.73 -1.76
C ASN A 68 -14.78 -4.41 -1.73
N ILE A 69 -14.02 -4.20 -0.65
CA ILE A 69 -12.75 -4.87 -0.37
C ILE A 69 -12.84 -5.52 1.01
N ALA A 70 -13.28 -6.77 1.03
CA ALA A 70 -13.30 -7.59 2.25
C ALA A 70 -11.94 -8.30 2.40
N SER A 71 -10.88 -7.54 2.70
CA SER A 71 -9.52 -8.06 2.80
C SER A 71 -8.66 -7.17 3.69
N ASP A 72 -7.52 -7.74 4.10
CA ASP A 72 -6.48 -7.01 4.81
C ASP A 72 -5.71 -6.12 3.83
N ILE A 73 -5.53 -4.86 4.17
CA ILE A 73 -4.84 -3.87 3.34
C ILE A 73 -3.46 -3.60 3.96
N PHE A 74 -2.40 -4.00 3.27
CA PHE A 74 -1.01 -3.86 3.75
C PHE A 74 -0.31 -2.63 3.18
N SER A 75 -0.62 -2.26 1.95
CA SER A 75 0.03 -1.14 1.29
C SER A 75 -0.97 -0.34 0.47
N ILE A 76 -0.79 0.98 0.48
CA ILE A 76 -1.58 1.93 -0.31
C ILE A 76 -0.59 2.85 -1.02
N CYS A 77 -0.70 2.97 -2.33
CA CYS A 77 0.21 3.77 -3.14
C CYS A 77 -0.54 4.49 -4.26
N ARG A 78 -0.43 5.81 -4.32
CA ARG A 78 -0.82 6.58 -5.51
C ARG A 78 0.42 6.80 -6.36
N ILE A 79 0.37 6.40 -7.61
CA ILE A 79 1.45 6.64 -8.55
C ILE A 79 1.32 8.03 -9.19
N THR A 80 2.42 8.53 -9.74
CA THR A 80 2.52 9.86 -10.39
C THR A 80 1.50 10.03 -11.52
N ALA A 81 1.15 8.94 -12.23
CA ALA A 81 0.09 8.94 -13.23
C ALA A 81 -1.34 9.11 -12.68
N GLY A 82 -1.51 9.15 -11.35
CA GLY A 82 -2.76 9.42 -10.66
C GLY A 82 -3.52 8.19 -10.18
N ASP A 83 -3.15 6.99 -10.59
CA ASP A 83 -3.79 5.76 -10.14
C ASP A 83 -3.47 5.46 -8.67
N LEU A 84 -4.49 5.06 -7.91
CA LEU A 84 -4.35 4.59 -6.54
C LEU A 84 -4.46 3.08 -6.49
N TYR A 85 -3.46 2.43 -5.90
CA TYR A 85 -3.38 0.98 -5.74
C TYR A 85 -3.42 0.56 -4.28
N LEU A 86 -3.97 -0.66 -4.04
CA LEU A 86 -3.95 -1.34 -2.75
C LEU A 86 -3.29 -2.69 -2.88
N GLY A 87 -2.33 -2.97 -2.01
CA GLY A 87 -1.77 -4.30 -1.79
C GLY A 87 -2.55 -5.02 -0.69
N THR A 88 -3.06 -6.20 -1.01
CA THR A 88 -3.94 -6.97 -0.13
C THR A 88 -3.54 -8.43 -0.07
N THR A 89 -4.11 -9.19 0.87
CA THR A 89 -3.94 -10.66 0.95
C THR A 89 -4.54 -11.40 -0.25
N ILE A 90 -5.41 -10.76 -1.02
CA ILE A 90 -6.15 -11.37 -2.14
C ILE A 90 -5.87 -10.72 -3.49
N GLY A 91 -4.76 -9.98 -3.62
CA GLY A 91 -4.32 -9.39 -4.88
C GLY A 91 -4.02 -7.89 -4.80
N LEU A 92 -3.69 -7.36 -5.96
CA LEU A 92 -3.58 -5.92 -6.20
C LEU A 92 -4.94 -5.37 -6.64
N PHE A 93 -5.34 -4.25 -6.04
CA PHE A 93 -6.55 -3.54 -6.43
C PHE A 93 -6.21 -2.13 -6.93
N ARG A 94 -6.96 -1.66 -7.91
CA ARG A 94 -6.87 -0.30 -8.45
C ARG A 94 -8.17 0.45 -8.24
N TYR A 95 -8.08 1.70 -7.79
CA TYR A 95 -9.23 2.59 -7.61
C TYR A 95 -9.77 3.09 -8.94
N ASN A 96 -11.09 3.09 -9.05
CA ASN A 96 -11.81 3.73 -10.15
C ASN A 96 -12.56 4.95 -9.57
N PRO A 97 -12.17 6.19 -9.93
CA PRO A 97 -12.77 7.41 -9.38
C PRO A 97 -14.22 7.62 -9.84
N ASP A 98 -14.60 7.15 -11.05
CA ASP A 98 -15.95 7.35 -11.59
C ASP A 98 -17.01 6.55 -10.83
N THR A 99 -16.63 5.37 -10.33
CA THR A 99 -17.50 4.48 -9.57
C THR A 99 -17.22 4.52 -8.07
N GLU A 100 -16.16 5.22 -7.65
CA GLU A 100 -15.62 5.24 -6.29
C GLU A 100 -15.39 3.82 -5.70
N ARG A 101 -15.00 2.87 -6.54
CA ARG A 101 -14.78 1.47 -6.17
C ARG A 101 -13.38 1.00 -6.58
N PHE A 102 -12.91 0.01 -5.85
CA PHE A 102 -11.69 -0.70 -6.21
C PHE A 102 -12.01 -1.94 -7.03
N LYS A 103 -11.21 -2.19 -8.07
CA LYS A 103 -11.25 -3.42 -8.87
C LYS A 103 -9.92 -4.13 -8.78
N ARG A 104 -9.96 -5.45 -8.67
CA ARG A 104 -8.75 -6.27 -8.68
C ARG A 104 -8.07 -6.19 -10.06
N VAL A 105 -6.75 -6.13 -10.05
CA VAL A 105 -5.89 -6.21 -11.24
C VAL A 105 -5.78 -7.69 -11.61
N PRO A 106 -6.42 -8.14 -12.70
CA PRO A 106 -6.61 -9.57 -12.96
C PRO A 106 -5.31 -10.29 -13.32
N GLU A 107 -4.33 -9.57 -13.88
CA GLU A 107 -3.05 -10.11 -14.34
C GLU A 107 -2.21 -10.75 -13.23
N LEU A 108 -2.42 -10.31 -11.97
CA LEU A 108 -1.70 -10.82 -10.80
C LEU A 108 -2.48 -11.87 -10.00
N GLY A 109 -3.71 -12.20 -10.42
CA GLY A 109 -4.51 -13.21 -9.74
C GLY A 109 -4.76 -12.89 -8.26
N TRP A 110 -4.52 -13.89 -7.39
CA TRP A 110 -4.74 -13.84 -5.94
C TRP A 110 -3.44 -13.66 -5.14
N THR A 111 -2.39 -13.12 -5.76
CA THR A 111 -1.08 -12.90 -5.14
C THR A 111 -1.18 -11.97 -3.94
N PHE A 112 -0.67 -12.41 -2.78
CA PHE A 112 -0.59 -11.57 -1.60
C PHE A 112 0.44 -10.45 -1.80
N VAL A 113 -0.03 -9.22 -2.07
CA VAL A 113 0.81 -8.03 -2.26
C VAL A 113 1.02 -7.35 -0.91
N TYR A 114 2.26 -7.44 -0.42
CA TYR A 114 2.65 -6.90 0.88
C TYR A 114 3.04 -5.43 0.82
N TYR A 115 3.78 -5.03 -0.24
CA TYR A 115 4.26 -3.67 -0.39
C TYR A 115 4.21 -3.22 -1.84
N ILE A 116 3.89 -1.94 -2.05
CA ILE A 116 3.79 -1.29 -3.36
C ILE A 116 4.72 -0.07 -3.36
N LYS A 117 5.50 0.10 -4.43
CA LYS A 117 6.35 1.26 -4.64
C LYS A 117 6.35 1.68 -6.10
N GLU A 118 6.23 2.97 -6.37
CA GLU A 118 6.62 3.55 -7.65
C GLU A 118 8.10 3.93 -7.61
N ASP A 119 8.89 3.52 -8.62
CA ASP A 119 10.28 3.96 -8.77
C ASP A 119 10.35 5.35 -9.43
N LYS A 120 11.54 5.95 -9.45
CA LYS A 120 11.77 7.27 -10.04
C LYS A 120 11.56 7.31 -11.56
N GLN A 121 11.50 6.15 -12.22
CA GLN A 121 11.17 6.01 -13.63
C GLN A 121 9.67 5.85 -13.86
N GLY A 122 8.86 5.78 -12.79
CA GLY A 122 7.41 5.60 -12.82
C GLY A 122 6.95 4.15 -12.96
N ASN A 123 7.84 3.16 -12.84
CA ASN A 123 7.42 1.76 -12.83
C ASN A 123 6.84 1.39 -11.46
N LEU A 124 5.81 0.54 -11.47
CA LEU A 124 5.18 0.05 -10.25
C LEU A 124 5.82 -1.28 -9.85
N TRP A 125 6.36 -1.33 -8.64
CA TRP A 125 6.96 -2.50 -8.04
C TRP A 125 6.10 -3.05 -6.91
N LEU A 126 5.96 -4.37 -6.87
CA LEU A 126 5.18 -5.09 -5.88
C LEU A 126 6.04 -6.12 -5.19
N ALA A 127 6.16 -6.03 -3.86
CA ALA A 127 6.71 -7.08 -3.04
C ALA A 127 5.58 -8.02 -2.60
N THR A 128 5.77 -9.33 -2.74
CA THR A 128 4.77 -10.32 -2.41
C THR A 128 5.21 -11.24 -1.28
N TYR A 129 4.25 -11.79 -0.55
CA TYR A 129 4.53 -12.65 0.60
C TYR A 129 5.14 -14.02 0.21
N ALA A 130 4.85 -14.53 -0.99
CA ALA A 130 5.28 -15.88 -1.39
C ALA A 130 5.54 -16.05 -2.89
N ASP A 131 5.49 -14.96 -3.67
CA ASP A 131 5.53 -15.02 -5.14
C ASP A 131 6.55 -14.01 -5.72
N GLY A 132 7.62 -13.70 -4.98
CA GLY A 132 8.71 -12.83 -5.41
C GLY A 132 8.31 -11.37 -5.58
N VAL A 133 8.77 -10.77 -6.67
CA VAL A 133 8.57 -9.35 -7.00
C VAL A 133 7.96 -9.22 -8.39
N TYR A 134 6.94 -8.38 -8.51
CA TYR A 134 6.41 -7.96 -9.80
C TYR A 134 6.80 -6.52 -10.11
N LYS A 135 7.05 -6.23 -11.38
CA LYS A 135 7.26 -4.89 -11.90
C LYS A 135 6.33 -4.63 -13.07
N LYS A 136 5.55 -3.57 -13.00
CA LYS A 136 4.81 -3.06 -14.15
C LYS A 136 5.62 -1.98 -14.84
N ASN A 137 5.98 -2.22 -16.07
CA ASN A 137 6.71 -1.23 -16.86
C ASN A 137 5.76 -0.11 -17.30
N VAL A 138 6.06 1.14 -16.91
CA VAL A 138 5.20 2.31 -17.21
C VAL A 138 5.07 2.60 -18.70
N ARG A 139 6.10 2.29 -19.50
CA ARG A 139 6.13 2.61 -20.95
C ARG A 139 5.36 1.58 -21.77
N THR A 140 5.49 0.29 -21.43
CA THR A 140 4.89 -0.80 -22.20
C THR A 140 3.57 -1.28 -21.61
N GLY A 141 3.33 -1.00 -20.32
CA GLY A 141 2.21 -1.54 -19.55
C GLY A 141 2.36 -3.03 -19.19
N GLY A 142 3.43 -3.67 -19.65
CA GLY A 142 3.71 -5.08 -19.40
C GLY A 142 4.18 -5.34 -17.97
N TRP A 143 3.96 -6.60 -17.52
CA TRP A 143 4.44 -7.10 -16.24
C TRP A 143 5.71 -7.94 -16.41
N GLU A 144 6.68 -7.71 -15.56
CA GLU A 144 7.88 -8.54 -15.36
C GLU A 144 7.72 -9.23 -13.99
N HIS A 145 8.20 -10.48 -13.86
CA HIS A 145 8.11 -11.27 -12.64
C HIS A 145 9.48 -11.82 -12.26
N PHE A 146 9.93 -11.51 -11.05
CA PHE A 146 11.22 -11.93 -10.50
C PHE A 146 10.96 -12.89 -9.35
N VAL A 147 11.56 -14.08 -9.44
CA VAL A 147 11.38 -15.15 -8.45
C VAL A 147 12.74 -15.69 -8.00
N HIS A 148 12.72 -16.39 -6.88
CA HIS A 148 13.86 -17.20 -6.44
C HIS A 148 13.95 -18.47 -7.26
N GLU A 149 15.15 -18.78 -7.77
CA GLU A 149 15.49 -20.05 -8.40
C GLU A 149 16.68 -20.67 -7.66
N GLU A 150 16.49 -21.85 -7.09
CA GLU A 150 17.49 -22.50 -6.20
C GLU A 150 18.83 -22.75 -6.91
N ALA A 151 18.80 -23.00 -8.22
CA ALA A 151 19.99 -23.28 -9.02
C ALA A 151 20.70 -22.01 -9.56
N ASP A 152 20.12 -20.82 -9.37
CA ASP A 152 20.64 -19.55 -9.92
C ASP A 152 20.79 -18.49 -8.83
N SER A 153 22.02 -18.29 -8.36
CA SER A 153 22.35 -17.28 -7.33
C SER A 153 22.21 -15.82 -7.79
N SER A 154 21.93 -15.57 -9.07
CA SER A 154 21.66 -14.23 -9.59
C SER A 154 20.19 -13.82 -9.45
N THR A 155 19.32 -14.73 -9.03
CA THR A 155 17.90 -14.48 -8.78
C THR A 155 17.64 -14.01 -7.34
N LEU A 156 16.37 -13.76 -7.01
CA LEU A 156 15.99 -13.37 -5.64
C LEU A 156 16.41 -14.44 -4.63
N PRO A 157 16.91 -14.05 -3.43
CA PRO A 157 17.27 -15.02 -2.40
C PRO A 157 16.04 -15.73 -1.77
N SER A 158 14.84 -15.17 -1.97
CA SER A 158 13.57 -15.72 -1.48
C SER A 158 12.39 -15.11 -2.24
N ASN A 159 11.32 -15.90 -2.40
CA ASN A 159 10.04 -15.40 -2.91
C ASN A 159 9.22 -14.63 -1.87
N LYS A 160 9.64 -14.61 -0.61
CA LYS A 160 9.02 -13.84 0.46
C LYS A 160 9.69 -12.48 0.57
N VAL A 161 9.08 -11.46 -0.04
CA VAL A 161 9.61 -10.10 -0.07
C VAL A 161 8.66 -9.17 0.69
N LEU A 162 9.18 -8.41 1.64
CA LEU A 162 8.37 -7.59 2.56
C LEU A 162 8.38 -6.10 2.19
N SER A 163 9.47 -5.61 1.58
CA SER A 163 9.63 -4.20 1.24
C SER A 163 10.54 -4.03 0.04
N ILE A 164 10.43 -2.89 -0.62
CA ILE A 164 11.32 -2.46 -1.70
C ILE A 164 11.74 -1.03 -1.41
N PHE A 165 13.04 -0.78 -1.44
CA PHE A 165 13.61 0.54 -1.25
C PHE A 165 14.41 0.97 -2.47
N GLU A 166 14.27 2.21 -2.89
CA GLU A 166 15.08 2.81 -3.95
C GLU A 166 15.96 3.91 -3.37
N ASP A 167 17.27 3.78 -3.54
CA ASP A 167 18.24 4.72 -3.02
C ASP A 167 18.41 5.98 -3.90
N SER A 168 19.33 6.86 -3.51
CA SER A 168 19.62 8.09 -4.25
C SER A 168 20.26 7.85 -5.61
N GLN A 169 20.83 6.66 -5.83
CA GLN A 169 21.50 6.24 -7.08
C GLN A 169 20.54 5.45 -8.00
N ASN A 170 19.25 5.38 -7.66
CA ASN A 170 18.20 4.61 -8.34
C ASN A 170 18.42 3.09 -8.32
N GLN A 171 19.14 2.59 -7.29
CA GLN A 171 19.25 1.17 -7.04
C GLN A 171 18.10 0.70 -6.15
N LEU A 172 17.54 -0.46 -6.47
CA LEU A 172 16.48 -1.11 -5.70
C LEU A 172 17.08 -2.16 -4.76
N TRP A 173 16.60 -2.11 -3.53
CA TRP A 173 16.97 -3.02 -2.43
C TRP A 173 15.77 -3.78 -1.94
#